data_714c61b43016a3251547047d9790613a
#
_entry.id   714c61b43016a3251547047d9790613a
#
_cell.length_a   1.000
_cell.length_b   1.000
_cell.length_c   1.000
_cell.angle_alpha   90.00
_cell.angle_beta   90.00
_cell.angle_gamma   90.00
#
_symmetry.space_group_name_H-M   'P 1'
#
loop_
_entity.id
_entity.type
_entity.pdbx_description
1 polymer ?
#
loop_
_entity_poly.entity_id
_entity_poly.type
_entity_poly.pdbx_seq_one_letter_code
_entity_poly.pdbx_strand_id
1 'polypeptide(L)'
;MNNKFYKEEVVMACDWFSDLYTNKRLPSHDCISKWFNEYYVESFPVRNAYVTTFGFPLLTKEVIAEITSAINSLVHVGGGVLTVLELCCGSGYLGSLLKENGMNVICTDNNAWKNDDPVHGHGNFFQKPYTEIEEIDALEAIEKYKDKADVIILSWPEYESELAARVLEKCLEYNISMIYIGEREGGCTGDDEFFDIMEERCNERFISDSYIPFPGIHDNIYLVTKKPELVK
;
A
#
# COMPACT_ATOMS: atom_id res chain seq x y z
N MET A 1 15.96 6.83 28.29
CA MET A 1 16.19 5.37 28.20
C MET A 1 16.08 4.96 26.74
N ASN A 2 17.12 4.30 26.21
CA ASN A 2 17.36 4.14 24.79
C ASN A 2 16.30 3.26 24.07
N ASN A 3 15.45 3.90 23.26
CA ASN A 3 14.48 3.27 22.37
C ASN A 3 15.09 2.30 21.32
N LYS A 4 16.41 2.29 21.19
CA LYS A 4 17.15 1.48 20.23
C LYS A 4 17.28 0.00 20.67
N PHE A 5 17.41 -0.26 21.95
CA PHE A 5 17.54 -1.62 22.50
C PHE A 5 16.23 -2.42 22.49
N TYR A 6 15.09 -1.74 22.72
CA TYR A 6 13.78 -2.41 22.65
C TYR A 6 13.40 -2.86 21.22
N LYS A 7 13.88 -2.15 20.19
CA LYS A 7 13.59 -2.50 18.80
C LYS A 7 14.30 -3.76 18.33
N GLU A 8 15.57 -3.95 18.68
CA GLU A 8 16.35 -5.09 18.20
C GLU A 8 15.98 -6.40 18.91
N GLU A 9 15.77 -6.39 20.22
CA GLU A 9 15.40 -7.60 20.96
C GLU A 9 14.01 -8.12 20.61
N VAL A 10 13.01 -7.24 20.46
CA VAL A 10 11.63 -7.63 20.08
C VAL A 10 11.57 -8.09 18.63
N VAL A 11 12.27 -7.41 17.75
CA VAL A 11 12.38 -7.78 16.32
C VAL A 11 13.07 -9.12 16.17
N MET A 12 14.13 -9.40 16.94
CA MET A 12 14.84 -10.67 16.91
C MET A 12 14.05 -11.82 17.56
N ALA A 13 13.10 -11.51 18.46
CA ALA A 13 12.21 -12.50 19.06
C ALA A 13 11.00 -12.86 18.16
N CYS A 14 10.77 -12.11 17.11
CA CYS A 14 9.69 -12.35 16.16
C CYS A 14 10.20 -13.14 14.94
N ASP A 15 10.03 -14.45 14.93
CA ASP A 15 10.58 -15.35 13.92
C ASP A 15 10.17 -14.97 12.49
N TRP A 16 8.89 -14.65 12.26
CA TRP A 16 8.43 -14.28 10.93
C TRP A 16 9.01 -12.95 10.43
N PHE A 17 9.17 -11.97 11.34
CA PHE A 17 9.78 -10.69 10.97
C PHE A 17 11.28 -10.86 10.70
N SER A 18 11.97 -11.62 11.54
CA SER A 18 13.39 -11.94 11.36
C SER A 18 13.64 -12.68 10.04
N ASP A 19 12.78 -13.65 9.67
CA ASP A 19 12.88 -14.38 8.41
C ASP A 19 12.58 -13.47 7.20
N LEU A 20 11.57 -12.61 7.31
CA LEU A 20 11.26 -11.61 6.29
C LEU A 20 12.44 -10.63 6.09
N TYR A 21 12.96 -10.09 7.18
CA TYR A 21 14.05 -9.11 7.13
C TYR A 21 15.33 -9.71 6.55
N THR A 22 15.71 -10.92 6.99
CA THR A 22 16.98 -11.56 6.65
C THR A 22 16.91 -12.31 5.32
N ASN A 23 15.86 -13.13 5.14
CA ASN A 23 15.75 -14.09 4.04
C ASN A 23 14.77 -13.66 2.95
N LYS A 24 14.09 -12.51 3.12
CA LYS A 24 13.08 -11.99 2.20
C LYS A 24 11.90 -12.95 1.98
N ARG A 25 11.58 -13.77 2.98
CA ARG A 25 10.46 -14.69 2.93
C ARG A 25 9.21 -14.05 3.49
N LEU A 26 8.21 -13.85 2.65
CA LEU A 26 6.90 -13.37 3.08
C LEU A 26 6.27 -14.37 4.06
N PRO A 27 5.74 -13.89 5.20
CA PRO A 27 4.97 -14.73 6.10
C PRO A 27 3.68 -15.21 5.42
N SER A 28 3.10 -16.30 5.93
CA SER A 28 1.74 -16.69 5.56
C SER A 28 0.71 -16.03 6.47
N HIS A 29 -0.54 -15.93 5.97
CA HIS A 29 -1.70 -15.52 6.77
C HIS A 29 -1.76 -16.26 8.12
N ASP A 30 -1.67 -17.59 8.11
CA ASP A 30 -1.75 -18.42 9.32
C ASP A 30 -0.63 -18.11 10.31
N CYS A 31 0.57 -17.84 9.81
CA CYS A 31 1.71 -17.47 10.65
C CYS A 31 1.44 -16.15 11.38
N ILE A 32 0.96 -15.13 10.68
CA ILE A 32 0.63 -13.82 11.25
C ILE A 32 -0.55 -13.93 12.22
N SER A 33 -1.63 -14.58 11.83
CA SER A 33 -2.83 -14.76 12.66
C SER A 33 -2.49 -15.46 13.98
N LYS A 34 -1.71 -16.54 13.93
CA LYS A 34 -1.26 -17.24 15.12
C LYS A 34 -0.40 -16.33 16.00
N TRP A 35 0.53 -15.61 15.43
CA TRP A 35 1.45 -14.75 16.17
C TRP A 35 0.70 -13.60 16.86
N PHE A 36 -0.24 -12.93 16.19
CA PHE A 36 -1.05 -11.86 16.80
C PHE A 36 -1.94 -12.35 17.96
N ASN A 37 -2.47 -13.57 17.87
CA ASN A 37 -3.24 -14.17 18.95
C ASN A 37 -2.40 -14.47 20.19
N GLU A 38 -1.10 -14.77 20.02
CA GLU A 38 -0.20 -15.12 21.10
C GLU A 38 0.55 -13.91 21.68
N TYR A 39 0.90 -12.92 20.82
CA TYR A 39 1.79 -11.81 21.14
C TYR A 39 1.17 -10.43 20.80
N TYR A 40 -0.04 -10.18 21.30
CA TYR A 40 -0.78 -8.94 20.99
C TYR A 40 0.01 -7.68 21.37
N VAL A 41 0.62 -7.63 22.56
CA VAL A 41 1.35 -6.44 23.05
C VAL A 41 2.65 -6.24 22.29
N GLU A 42 3.37 -7.32 21.99
CA GLU A 42 4.62 -7.32 21.23
C GLU A 42 4.41 -6.91 19.77
N SER A 43 3.17 -6.94 19.27
CA SER A 43 2.85 -6.53 17.90
C SER A 43 3.14 -5.04 17.64
N PHE A 44 3.01 -4.16 18.63
CA PHE A 44 3.22 -2.72 18.45
C PHE A 44 4.68 -2.36 18.09
N PRO A 45 5.71 -2.79 18.83
CA PRO A 45 7.10 -2.54 18.43
C PRO A 45 7.47 -3.25 17.12
N VAL A 46 6.92 -4.43 16.84
CA VAL A 46 7.15 -5.13 15.57
C VAL A 46 6.52 -4.36 14.41
N ARG A 47 5.29 -3.83 14.58
CA ARG A 47 4.66 -2.93 13.59
C ARG A 47 5.55 -1.72 13.28
N ASN A 48 6.05 -1.04 14.31
CA ASN A 48 6.91 0.12 14.11
C ASN A 48 8.17 -0.23 13.30
N ALA A 49 8.81 -1.36 13.60
CA ALA A 49 9.95 -1.84 12.84
C ALA A 49 9.58 -2.23 11.40
N TYR A 50 8.43 -2.87 11.22
CA TYR A 50 7.91 -3.26 9.92
C TYR A 50 7.62 -2.02 9.05
N VAL A 51 6.85 -1.07 9.57
CA VAL A 51 6.47 0.15 8.84
C VAL A 51 7.69 0.95 8.42
N THR A 52 8.67 1.14 9.31
CA THR A 52 9.89 1.88 8.99
C THR A 52 10.78 1.19 7.95
N THR A 53 10.62 -0.11 7.78
CA THR A 53 11.46 -0.92 6.88
C THR A 53 10.80 -1.20 5.54
N PHE A 54 9.54 -1.60 5.56
CA PHE A 54 8.86 -2.14 4.39
C PHE A 54 7.76 -1.20 3.87
N GLY A 55 6.91 -0.68 4.76
CA GLY A 55 5.73 0.12 4.44
C GLY A 55 4.59 -0.17 5.40
N PHE A 56 3.48 0.53 5.24
CA PHE A 56 2.37 0.46 6.19
C PHE A 56 1.57 -0.85 6.14
N PRO A 57 1.15 -1.37 4.97
CA PRO A 57 0.34 -2.58 4.91
C PRO A 57 1.15 -3.82 5.22
N LEU A 58 0.60 -4.70 6.04
CA LEU A 58 1.22 -6.00 6.35
C LEU A 58 1.00 -6.98 5.19
N LEU A 59 2.06 -7.26 4.47
CA LEU A 59 2.02 -8.09 3.26
C LEU A 59 2.37 -9.54 3.59
N THR A 60 1.46 -10.45 3.23
CA THR A 60 1.69 -11.90 3.23
C THR A 60 1.74 -12.43 1.80
N LYS A 61 2.19 -13.67 1.64
CA LYS A 61 2.22 -14.31 0.30
C LYS A 61 0.81 -14.46 -0.28
N GLU A 62 -0.20 -14.70 0.57
CA GLU A 62 -1.60 -14.79 0.14
C GLU A 62 -2.11 -13.43 -0.34
N VAL A 63 -1.85 -12.36 0.40
CA VAL A 63 -2.23 -10.98 0.05
C VAL A 63 -1.65 -10.57 -1.31
N ILE A 64 -0.37 -10.84 -1.54
CA ILE A 64 0.27 -10.54 -2.84
C ILE A 64 -0.37 -11.33 -3.98
N ALA A 65 -0.69 -12.60 -3.75
CA ALA A 65 -1.37 -13.42 -4.74
C ALA A 65 -2.79 -12.89 -5.05
N GLU A 66 -3.54 -12.45 -4.03
CA GLU A 66 -4.89 -11.89 -4.19
C GLU A 66 -4.86 -10.53 -4.89
N ILE A 67 -3.93 -9.63 -4.56
CA ILE A 67 -3.73 -8.36 -5.30
C ILE A 67 -3.40 -8.66 -6.77
N THR A 68 -2.45 -9.57 -7.02
CA THR A 68 -2.06 -9.96 -8.38
C THR A 68 -3.25 -10.54 -9.16
N SER A 69 -4.06 -11.39 -8.52
CA SER A 69 -5.28 -11.95 -9.11
C SER A 69 -6.32 -10.88 -9.42
N ALA A 70 -6.52 -9.92 -8.51
CA ALA A 70 -7.45 -8.82 -8.71
C ALA A 70 -7.04 -7.93 -9.90
N ILE A 71 -5.76 -7.59 -10.02
CA ILE A 71 -5.23 -6.85 -11.17
C ILE A 71 -5.46 -7.63 -12.47
N ASN A 72 -5.08 -8.91 -12.51
CA ASN A 72 -5.26 -9.76 -13.69
C ASN A 72 -6.73 -9.98 -14.10
N SER A 73 -7.67 -9.77 -13.17
CA SER A 73 -9.12 -9.84 -13.46
C SER A 73 -9.66 -8.62 -14.19
N LEU A 74 -8.91 -7.52 -14.23
CA LEU A 74 -9.30 -6.31 -14.95
C LEU A 74 -9.12 -6.51 -16.46
N VAL A 75 -10.08 -6.00 -17.22
CA VAL A 75 -10.06 -6.15 -18.70
C VAL A 75 -9.12 -5.10 -19.28
N HIS A 76 -8.06 -5.53 -19.93
CA HIS A 76 -7.20 -4.65 -20.72
C HIS A 76 -7.79 -4.44 -22.13
N VAL A 77 -8.07 -3.18 -22.49
CA VAL A 77 -8.56 -2.83 -23.84
C VAL A 77 -7.38 -2.87 -24.82
N GLY A 78 -7.10 -4.02 -25.37
CA GLY A 78 -5.97 -4.18 -26.32
C GLY A 78 -5.19 -5.48 -26.16
N GLY A 79 -5.43 -6.20 -25.08
CA GLY A 79 -4.68 -7.43 -24.72
C GLY A 79 -3.25 -7.11 -24.28
N GLY A 80 -2.68 -7.94 -23.43
CA GLY A 80 -1.32 -7.79 -22.94
C GLY A 80 -1.22 -7.76 -21.42
N VAL A 81 -0.02 -7.50 -20.91
CA VAL A 81 0.25 -7.37 -19.47
C VAL A 81 -0.18 -5.98 -19.00
N LEU A 82 -1.02 -5.95 -17.96
CA LEU A 82 -1.45 -4.70 -17.33
C LEU A 82 -0.27 -3.96 -16.70
N THR A 83 -0.26 -2.64 -16.83
CA THR A 83 0.72 -1.77 -16.18
C THR A 83 0.13 -1.17 -14.92
N VAL A 84 0.81 -1.38 -13.81
CA VAL A 84 0.47 -0.84 -12.50
C VAL A 84 1.34 0.39 -12.23
N LEU A 85 0.73 1.50 -11.83
CA LEU A 85 1.41 2.70 -11.34
C LEU A 85 1.21 2.77 -9.82
N GLU A 86 2.27 2.51 -9.06
CA GLU A 86 2.27 2.68 -7.61
C GLU A 86 2.71 4.09 -7.27
N LEU A 87 1.80 4.86 -6.66
CA LEU A 87 2.02 6.23 -6.23
C LEU A 87 2.40 6.27 -4.75
N CYS A 88 3.27 7.21 -4.38
CA CYS A 88 3.72 7.39 -2.99
C CYS A 88 4.24 6.07 -2.40
N CYS A 89 5.04 5.35 -3.17
CA CYS A 89 5.41 3.95 -2.91
C CYS A 89 6.37 3.78 -1.72
N GLY A 90 6.86 4.85 -1.11
CA GLY A 90 7.79 4.84 0.02
C GLY A 90 9.05 4.03 -0.28
N SER A 91 9.16 2.84 0.31
CA SER A 91 10.29 1.92 0.05
C SER A 91 10.21 1.20 -1.31
N GLY A 92 9.06 1.23 -1.98
CA GLY A 92 8.78 0.43 -3.17
C GLY A 92 8.67 -1.07 -2.89
N TYR A 93 8.42 -1.47 -1.63
CA TYR A 93 8.37 -2.88 -1.25
C TYR A 93 7.20 -3.62 -1.89
N LEU A 94 5.99 -3.06 -1.85
CA LEU A 94 4.82 -3.66 -2.49
C LEU A 94 5.05 -3.83 -4.00
N GLY A 95 5.51 -2.77 -4.69
CA GLY A 95 5.82 -2.83 -6.11
C GLY A 95 6.90 -3.86 -6.45
N SER A 96 7.91 -4.03 -5.58
CA SER A 96 8.93 -5.06 -5.79
C SER A 96 8.35 -6.47 -5.74
N LEU A 97 7.45 -6.74 -4.79
CA LEU A 97 6.78 -8.03 -4.66
C LEU A 97 5.83 -8.31 -5.84
N LEU A 98 5.13 -7.30 -6.33
CA LEU A 98 4.28 -7.44 -7.52
C LEU A 98 5.12 -7.70 -8.78
N LYS A 99 6.29 -7.06 -8.93
CA LYS A 99 7.25 -7.36 -10.02
C LYS A 99 7.76 -8.80 -9.95
N GLU A 100 8.10 -9.29 -8.76
CA GLU A 100 8.51 -10.69 -8.55
C GLU A 100 7.40 -11.68 -8.92
N ASN A 101 6.12 -11.26 -8.83
CA ASN A 101 4.95 -12.03 -9.28
C ASN A 101 4.55 -11.75 -10.73
N GLY A 102 5.43 -11.16 -11.53
CA GLY A 102 5.26 -11.02 -12.98
C GLY A 102 4.44 -9.81 -13.42
N MET A 103 4.12 -8.87 -12.50
CA MET A 103 3.43 -7.63 -12.84
C MET A 103 4.39 -6.60 -13.45
N ASN A 104 3.90 -5.81 -14.39
CA ASN A 104 4.62 -4.63 -14.87
C ASN A 104 4.28 -3.45 -13.96
N VAL A 105 5.21 -3.04 -13.07
CA VAL A 105 4.97 -1.99 -12.07
C VAL A 105 5.94 -0.83 -12.25
N ILE A 106 5.39 0.37 -12.26
CA ILE A 106 6.13 1.64 -12.18
C ILE A 106 5.94 2.16 -10.76
N CYS A 107 7.02 2.28 -9.99
CA CYS A 107 6.99 2.78 -8.62
C CYS A 107 7.42 4.24 -8.61
N THR A 108 6.62 5.11 -7.98
CA THR A 108 6.87 6.56 -7.93
C THR A 108 6.69 7.10 -6.51
N ASP A 109 7.54 8.06 -6.13
CA ASP A 109 7.47 8.75 -4.84
C ASP A 109 8.17 10.11 -4.96
N ASN A 110 7.68 11.14 -4.32
CA ASN A 110 8.36 12.44 -4.32
C ASN A 110 9.45 12.54 -3.25
N ASN A 111 9.60 11.51 -2.44
CA ASN A 111 10.56 11.43 -1.33
C ASN A 111 10.46 12.57 -0.30
N ALA A 112 9.31 13.23 -0.17
CA ALA A 112 9.11 14.35 0.76
C ALA A 112 9.38 13.93 2.21
N TRP A 113 9.06 12.69 2.58
CA TRP A 113 9.31 12.11 3.89
C TRP A 113 10.79 12.14 4.32
N LYS A 114 11.74 12.20 3.39
CA LYS A 114 13.19 12.32 3.70
C LYS A 114 13.56 13.62 4.41
N ASN A 115 12.72 14.65 4.27
CA ASN A 115 12.90 15.95 4.90
C ASN A 115 12.22 16.04 6.28
N ASP A 116 11.47 15.03 6.68
CA ASP A 116 10.81 14.99 7.98
C ASP A 116 11.81 14.85 9.13
N ASP A 117 11.34 15.21 10.33
CA ASP A 117 12.11 14.97 11.55
C ASP A 117 12.40 13.47 11.71
N PRO A 118 13.69 13.06 11.79
CA PRO A 118 14.05 11.66 11.94
C PRO A 118 13.64 11.05 13.28
N VAL A 119 13.24 11.87 14.26
CA VAL A 119 12.85 11.42 15.61
C VAL A 119 11.33 11.35 15.76
N HIS A 120 10.61 12.34 15.24
CA HIS A 120 9.16 12.49 15.43
C HIS A 120 8.35 12.39 14.13
N GLY A 121 8.99 12.39 12.96
CA GLY A 121 8.40 12.23 11.64
C GLY A 121 8.88 10.96 10.94
N HIS A 122 8.85 10.98 9.62
CA HIS A 122 9.18 9.85 8.76
C HIS A 122 10.62 9.86 8.20
N GLY A 123 11.47 10.81 8.63
CA GLY A 123 12.82 10.99 8.07
C GLY A 123 13.76 9.79 8.21
N ASN A 124 13.43 8.82 9.08
CA ASN A 124 14.16 7.56 9.22
C ASN A 124 13.48 6.36 8.53
N PHE A 125 12.38 6.59 7.81
CA PHE A 125 11.66 5.55 7.10
C PHE A 125 12.39 5.17 5.81
N PHE A 126 12.15 3.98 5.31
CA PHE A 126 12.49 3.52 3.96
C PHE A 126 13.95 3.78 3.55
N GLN A 127 14.89 3.59 4.46
CA GLN A 127 16.32 3.86 4.23
C GLN A 127 16.91 3.12 3.04
N LYS A 128 16.29 2.02 2.61
CA LYS A 128 16.74 1.23 1.48
C LYS A 128 15.56 0.90 0.56
N PRO A 129 15.59 1.39 -0.69
CA PRO A 129 14.56 1.02 -1.67
C PRO A 129 14.68 -0.46 -2.06
N TYR A 130 13.52 -1.09 -2.29
CA TYR A 130 13.42 -2.49 -2.72
C TYR A 130 13.39 -2.64 -4.23
N THR A 131 13.09 -1.58 -4.95
CA THR A 131 13.08 -1.52 -6.42
C THR A 131 13.52 -0.14 -6.89
N GLU A 132 13.66 0.04 -8.19
CA GLU A 132 13.82 1.37 -8.79
C GLU A 132 12.54 2.19 -8.55
N ILE A 133 12.72 3.41 -8.05
CA ILE A 133 11.65 4.36 -7.74
C ILE A 133 11.95 5.64 -8.52
N GLU A 134 10.98 6.09 -9.30
CA GLU A 134 11.06 7.39 -9.95
C GLU A 134 10.66 8.49 -8.96
N GLU A 135 11.54 9.49 -8.81
CA GLU A 135 11.28 10.65 -7.97
C GLU A 135 10.40 11.65 -8.72
N ILE A 136 9.11 11.64 -8.42
CA ILE A 136 8.11 12.48 -9.09
C ILE A 136 6.88 12.64 -8.16
N ASP A 137 6.18 13.78 -8.28
CA ASP A 137 4.91 14.00 -7.60
C ASP A 137 3.82 13.06 -8.11
N ALA A 138 2.89 12.66 -7.23
CA ALA A 138 1.87 11.67 -7.57
C ALA A 138 0.98 12.12 -8.72
N LEU A 139 0.54 13.37 -8.76
CA LEU A 139 -0.33 13.88 -9.82
C LEU A 139 0.43 14.07 -11.13
N GLU A 140 1.69 14.49 -11.06
CA GLU A 140 2.57 14.54 -12.24
C GLU A 140 2.85 13.14 -12.78
N ALA A 141 3.01 12.13 -11.92
CA ALA A 141 3.16 10.74 -12.32
C ALA A 141 1.92 10.23 -13.07
N ILE A 142 0.70 10.55 -12.58
CA ILE A 142 -0.52 10.18 -13.27
C ILE A 142 -0.55 10.80 -14.67
N GLU A 143 -0.29 12.11 -14.79
CA GLU A 143 -0.28 12.79 -16.11
C GLU A 143 0.75 12.20 -17.06
N LYS A 144 1.92 11.80 -16.55
CA LYS A 144 2.99 11.18 -17.33
C LYS A 144 2.63 9.79 -17.84
N TYR A 145 1.89 9.03 -17.02
CA TYR A 145 1.65 7.60 -17.28
C TYR A 145 0.19 7.25 -17.62
N LYS A 146 -0.73 8.23 -17.71
CA LYS A 146 -2.17 8.02 -17.97
C LYS A 146 -2.51 7.17 -19.20
N ASP A 147 -1.66 7.21 -20.22
CA ASP A 147 -1.84 6.44 -21.46
C ASP A 147 -1.21 5.03 -21.36
N LYS A 148 -0.58 4.69 -20.26
CA LYS A 148 0.10 3.42 -20.04
C LYS A 148 -0.41 2.66 -18.81
N ALA A 149 -0.81 3.39 -17.78
CA ALA A 149 -1.27 2.82 -16.53
C ALA A 149 -2.69 2.28 -16.67
N ASP A 150 -2.88 1.01 -16.38
CA ASP A 150 -4.18 0.35 -16.32
C ASP A 150 -4.76 0.38 -14.89
N VAL A 151 -3.87 0.39 -13.89
CA VAL A 151 -4.21 0.37 -12.47
C VAL A 151 -3.29 1.32 -11.71
N ILE A 152 -3.86 2.11 -10.83
CA ILE A 152 -3.13 2.90 -9.85
C ILE A 152 -3.21 2.19 -8.50
N ILE A 153 -2.08 2.08 -7.79
CA ILE A 153 -2.06 1.70 -6.37
C ILE A 153 -1.77 2.94 -5.55
N LEU A 154 -2.65 3.23 -4.58
CA LEU A 154 -2.47 4.26 -3.57
C LEU A 154 -2.58 3.61 -2.19
N SER A 155 -1.45 3.52 -1.49
CA SER A 155 -1.34 2.84 -0.21
C SER A 155 -1.04 3.84 0.90
N TRP A 156 -1.90 3.87 1.90
CA TRP A 156 -1.77 4.72 3.09
C TRP A 156 -1.53 6.20 2.74
N PRO A 157 -2.41 6.83 1.94
CA PRO A 157 -2.31 8.26 1.70
C PRO A 157 -2.40 9.03 3.02
N GLU A 158 -1.73 10.17 3.06
CA GLU A 158 -1.66 11.02 4.25
C GLU A 158 -3.06 11.44 4.73
N TYR A 159 -3.25 11.39 6.04
CA TYR A 159 -4.49 11.78 6.70
C TYR A 159 -4.76 13.29 6.54
N GLU A 160 -6.02 13.66 6.31
CA GLU A 160 -6.46 15.05 6.07
C GLU A 160 -5.77 15.75 4.87
N SER A 161 -5.20 14.97 3.95
CA SER A 161 -4.58 15.49 2.73
C SER A 161 -5.53 15.34 1.53
N GLU A 162 -5.67 16.40 0.74
CA GLU A 162 -6.43 16.40 -0.52
C GLU A 162 -5.87 15.43 -1.58
N LEU A 163 -4.68 14.85 -1.35
CA LEU A 163 -3.99 14.04 -2.35
C LEU A 163 -4.83 12.84 -2.78
N ALA A 164 -5.44 12.12 -1.84
CA ALA A 164 -6.23 10.92 -2.13
C ALA A 164 -7.44 11.26 -3.02
N ALA A 165 -8.18 12.33 -2.68
CA ALA A 165 -9.31 12.82 -3.46
C ALA A 165 -8.89 13.21 -4.89
N ARG A 166 -7.81 13.97 -5.03
CA ARG A 166 -7.27 14.40 -6.33
C ARG A 166 -6.79 13.22 -7.18
N VAL A 167 -6.14 12.22 -6.58
CA VAL A 167 -5.75 10.99 -7.27
C VAL A 167 -6.98 10.24 -7.77
N LEU A 168 -8.01 10.09 -6.93
CA LEU A 168 -9.24 9.40 -7.31
C LEU A 168 -9.98 10.13 -8.45
N GLU A 169 -10.04 11.46 -8.41
CA GLU A 169 -10.62 12.25 -9.50
C GLU A 169 -9.89 12.00 -10.83
N LYS A 170 -8.55 11.94 -10.82
CA LYS A 170 -7.76 11.58 -12.00
C LYS A 170 -8.00 10.16 -12.48
N CYS A 171 -8.15 9.21 -11.57
CA CYS A 171 -8.56 7.85 -11.92
C CYS A 171 -9.91 7.82 -12.65
N LEU A 172 -10.88 8.59 -12.16
CA LEU A 172 -12.21 8.71 -12.78
C LEU A 172 -12.18 9.44 -14.12
N GLU A 173 -11.35 10.50 -14.25
CA GLU A 173 -11.15 11.25 -15.48
C GLU A 173 -10.58 10.35 -16.59
N TYR A 174 -9.54 9.59 -16.31
CA TYR A 174 -8.85 8.73 -17.27
C TYR A 174 -9.38 7.30 -17.35
N ASN A 175 -10.42 6.98 -16.55
CA ASN A 175 -11.02 5.65 -16.46
C ASN A 175 -9.98 4.57 -16.09
N ILE A 176 -9.08 4.90 -15.17
CA ILE A 176 -8.08 3.98 -14.60
C ILE A 176 -8.65 3.40 -13.31
N SER A 177 -8.54 2.09 -13.11
CA SER A 177 -8.93 1.44 -11.85
C SER A 177 -7.93 1.77 -10.74
N MET A 178 -8.40 1.84 -9.49
CA MET A 178 -7.51 2.08 -8.34
C MET A 178 -7.56 0.92 -7.37
N ILE A 179 -6.41 0.51 -6.86
CA ILE A 179 -6.30 -0.29 -5.63
C ILE A 179 -5.95 0.69 -4.50
N TYR A 180 -6.88 0.82 -3.58
CA TYR A 180 -6.71 1.60 -2.37
C TYR A 180 -6.36 0.67 -1.21
N ILE A 181 -5.30 0.99 -0.48
CA ILE A 181 -4.90 0.28 0.74
C ILE A 181 -4.87 1.30 1.87
N GLY A 182 -5.75 1.13 2.85
CA GLY A 182 -5.86 2.08 3.95
C GLY A 182 -7.09 1.85 4.80
N GLU A 183 -7.27 2.72 5.78
CA GLU A 183 -8.46 2.73 6.62
C GLU A 183 -9.62 3.43 5.90
N ARG A 184 -10.85 3.16 6.34
CA ARG A 184 -12.05 3.84 5.83
C ARG A 184 -12.26 5.17 6.56
N GLU A 185 -13.30 5.89 6.17
CA GLU A 185 -13.76 7.14 6.78
C GLU A 185 -13.69 7.07 8.32
N GLY A 186 -13.12 8.12 8.92
CA GLY A 186 -12.85 8.18 10.36
C GLY A 186 -11.57 7.47 10.82
N GLY A 187 -10.81 6.87 9.91
CA GLY A 187 -9.48 6.30 10.16
C GLY A 187 -8.34 7.32 10.02
N CYS A 188 -7.14 6.85 9.75
CA CYS A 188 -5.92 7.66 9.67
C CYS A 188 -5.38 7.82 8.23
N THR A 189 -6.22 7.67 7.21
CA THR A 189 -5.82 7.77 5.80
C THR A 189 -6.85 8.53 4.98
N GLY A 190 -6.39 9.36 4.04
CA GLY A 190 -7.27 10.17 3.18
C GLY A 190 -8.00 11.28 3.95
N ASP A 191 -8.96 11.87 3.29
CA ASP A 191 -9.84 12.92 3.82
C ASP A 191 -11.32 12.60 3.50
N ASP A 192 -12.23 13.39 4.05
CA ASP A 192 -13.68 13.21 3.86
C ASP A 192 -14.06 13.29 2.37
N GLU A 193 -13.44 14.21 1.61
CA GLU A 193 -13.72 14.38 0.18
C GLU A 193 -13.38 13.12 -0.63
N PHE A 194 -12.27 12.46 -0.30
CA PHE A 194 -11.90 11.19 -0.92
C PHE A 194 -12.98 10.12 -0.74
N PHE A 195 -13.49 9.97 0.49
CA PHE A 195 -14.50 8.96 0.78
C PHE A 195 -15.87 9.33 0.20
N ASP A 196 -16.24 10.60 0.17
CA ASP A 196 -17.46 11.09 -0.50
C ASP A 196 -17.43 10.77 -2.00
N ILE A 197 -16.32 11.07 -2.69
CA ILE A 197 -16.16 10.74 -4.12
C ILE A 197 -16.23 9.23 -4.33
N MET A 198 -15.59 8.44 -3.44
CA MET A 198 -15.60 6.98 -3.54
C MET A 198 -17.01 6.42 -3.39
N GLU A 199 -17.78 6.89 -2.39
CA GLU A 199 -19.17 6.46 -2.18
C GLU A 199 -20.08 6.86 -3.32
N GLU A 200 -20.00 8.10 -3.80
CA GLU A 200 -20.92 8.62 -4.81
C GLU A 200 -20.64 8.07 -6.23
N ARG A 201 -19.35 7.98 -6.62
CA ARG A 201 -18.93 7.81 -8.01
C ARG A 201 -18.25 6.48 -8.33
N CYS A 202 -17.94 5.66 -7.32
CA CYS A 202 -17.21 4.44 -7.51
C CYS A 202 -17.96 3.19 -7.05
N ASN A 203 -17.66 2.06 -7.72
CA ASN A 203 -17.89 0.73 -7.19
C ASN A 203 -16.65 0.30 -6.41
N GLU A 204 -16.86 -0.25 -5.25
CA GLU A 204 -15.83 -0.69 -4.34
C GLU A 204 -16.04 -2.16 -3.98
N ARG A 205 -14.95 -2.92 -3.89
CA ARG A 205 -14.96 -4.27 -3.35
C ARG A 205 -13.66 -4.60 -2.62
N PHE A 206 -13.76 -5.38 -1.57
CA PHE A 206 -12.59 -6.01 -0.97
C PHE A 206 -11.93 -6.97 -1.97
N ILE A 207 -10.60 -7.01 -1.96
CA ILE A 207 -9.84 -7.88 -2.85
C ILE A 207 -8.97 -8.89 -2.11
N SER A 208 -8.92 -8.83 -0.79
CA SER A 208 -8.14 -9.77 0.00
C SER A 208 -8.93 -10.25 1.22
N ASP A 209 -9.35 -11.51 1.18
CA ASP A 209 -9.95 -12.20 2.34
C ASP A 209 -8.86 -12.64 3.35
N SER A 210 -7.61 -12.68 2.90
CA SER A 210 -6.44 -13.08 3.71
C SER A 210 -5.70 -11.89 4.34
N TYR A 211 -6.18 -10.66 4.16
CA TYR A 211 -5.54 -9.51 4.77
C TYR A 211 -5.79 -9.46 6.27
N ILE A 212 -4.72 -9.33 7.04
CA ILE A 212 -4.79 -9.15 8.50
C ILE A 212 -4.07 -7.84 8.82
N PRO A 213 -4.79 -6.81 9.27
CA PRO A 213 -4.16 -5.59 9.74
C PRO A 213 -3.36 -5.82 11.03
N PHE A 214 -2.41 -4.94 11.31
CA PHE A 214 -1.79 -4.93 12.64
C PHE A 214 -2.84 -4.65 13.72
N PRO A 215 -2.69 -5.22 14.93
CA PRO A 215 -3.60 -4.94 16.04
C PRO A 215 -3.80 -3.45 16.29
N GLY A 216 -5.06 -3.03 16.36
CA GLY A 216 -5.45 -1.63 16.54
C GLY A 216 -5.46 -0.78 15.26
N ILE A 217 -5.20 -1.39 14.10
CA ILE A 217 -5.31 -0.79 12.77
C ILE A 217 -6.52 -1.42 12.06
N HIS A 218 -7.23 -0.63 11.24
CA HIS A 218 -8.45 -1.06 10.57
C HIS A 218 -8.35 -0.90 9.04
N ASP A 219 -7.13 -0.94 8.53
CA ASP A 219 -6.89 -0.87 7.09
C ASP A 219 -7.34 -2.14 6.36
N ASN A 220 -7.60 -2.00 5.08
CA ASN A 220 -7.93 -3.11 4.19
C ASN A 220 -7.55 -2.76 2.75
N ILE A 221 -7.79 -3.68 1.84
CA ILE A 221 -7.43 -3.56 0.42
C ILE A 221 -8.69 -3.56 -0.43
N TYR A 222 -8.88 -2.50 -1.18
CA TYR A 222 -10.07 -2.26 -1.99
C TYR A 222 -9.71 -2.10 -3.46
N LEU A 223 -10.48 -2.72 -4.34
CA LEU A 223 -10.53 -2.35 -5.75
C LEU A 223 -11.63 -1.32 -5.93
N VAL A 224 -11.26 -0.17 -6.45
CA VAL A 224 -12.13 0.97 -6.72
C VAL A 224 -12.21 1.19 -8.23
N THR A 225 -13.41 1.18 -8.77
CA THR A 225 -13.67 1.36 -10.20
C THR A 225 -14.79 2.38 -10.41
N LYS A 226 -14.74 3.11 -11.52
CA LYS A 226 -15.76 4.10 -11.88
C LYS A 226 -17.14 3.42 -12.01
N LYS A 227 -18.19 4.01 -11.41
CA LYS A 227 -19.57 3.59 -11.67
C LYS A 227 -19.93 3.84 -13.13
N PRO A 228 -20.67 2.93 -13.80
CA PRO A 228 -21.20 3.19 -15.12
C PRO A 228 -22.08 4.44 -15.10
N GLU A 229 -21.92 5.30 -16.10
CA GLU A 229 -22.84 6.42 -16.27
C GLU A 229 -24.23 5.87 -16.59
N LEU A 230 -25.24 6.28 -15.82
CA LEU A 230 -26.62 5.96 -16.14
C LEU A 230 -26.97 6.66 -17.46
N VAL A 231 -27.05 5.88 -18.52
CA VAL A 231 -27.57 6.39 -19.79
C VAL A 231 -29.02 6.81 -19.55
N LYS A 232 -29.29 8.13 -19.60
CA LYS A 232 -30.62 8.70 -19.45
C LYS A 232 -31.38 8.60 -20.76
#